data_95816a0c41d2843bc5eb516292fac022
#
_entry.id   95816a0c41d2843bc5eb516292fac022
#
_cell.length_a   1.000
_cell.length_b   1.000
_cell.length_c   1.000
_cell.angle_alpha   90.00
_cell.angle_beta   90.00
_cell.angle_gamma   90.00
#
_symmetry.space_group_name_H-M   'P 1'
#
loop_
_entity.id
_entity.type
_entity.pdbx_description
1 polymer ?
#
loop_
_entity_poly.entity_id
_entity_poly.type
_entity_poly.pdbx_seq_one_letter_code
_entity_poly.pdbx_strand_id
1 'polypeptide(L)'
;MRAGEGLKRRELLRLGGLALGGALVAPGGARAQAPRRGGTVTIRAWDPPFFDPMLSTAYRVQIPITFTHSRLLRHKAGPAVSPATFPIEGDLAESWSQPTETTYVFKLRRGVRWHPKPPVNGRELTADDVRYTIERFLTLKGNPSAYMLKAVERVEALDRYTVKLSLKEPFGWLLDVLANPMAVAIVARECVERFGDLKTPQAVIGTGPWMLDSYRPSVGLTLVRHPGYFVPGLPYIDRVELVVDEDAASRMSAFLAGRYDLGWELPGSINRTDWVQIKNALKRTRPNLKSVEFPSNVETHISMRTDAPPFNDVRVRQAVSLAIDRQGILDATAEGVGIFNPAVPAAFKEWALTIDQLGEGARYFRHDPAEARRLLAAAGYPRGFPASLCFATYGSTTFADSAQLILKYLKDVGITTRLDQREYGAFIASCYLGKFESMTYGPQTPFLDPDNFLFGMHYPGELKNQSHVDDPLVTDLLVRQRRLFDVARRREVIHELQRHLARQQYYVQMPSGIYIAVWDGALKNYAPNLGYDYGGRLVAAWLDRDARER
;
A
#
# COMPACT_ATOMS: atom_id res chain seq x y z
N MET A 1 19.27 -47.10 -29.77
CA MET A 1 20.45 -47.90 -29.34
C MET A 1 21.23 -47.10 -28.31
N ARG A 2 21.40 -47.71 -27.11
CA ARG A 2 22.36 -47.47 -26.00
C ARG A 2 22.40 -46.03 -25.44
N ALA A 3 21.85 -45.73 -24.28
CA ALA A 3 22.20 -46.21 -22.91
C ALA A 3 23.48 -45.56 -22.37
N GLY A 4 23.34 -44.67 -21.38
CA GLY A 4 23.77 -44.79 -19.99
C GLY A 4 25.19 -44.27 -19.75
N GLU A 5 25.40 -43.48 -18.76
CA GLU A 5 25.97 -43.90 -17.47
C GLU A 5 26.15 -42.69 -16.56
N GLY A 6 25.59 -42.79 -15.38
CA GLY A 6 25.76 -41.83 -14.30
C GLY A 6 27.10 -42.02 -13.60
N LEU A 7 27.80 -40.95 -13.30
CA LEU A 7 29.00 -40.94 -12.47
C LEU A 7 28.64 -40.79 -10.99
N LYS A 8 29.06 -41.78 -10.23
CA LYS A 8 28.82 -41.97 -8.81
C LYS A 8 29.67 -41.01 -7.95
N ARG A 9 29.07 -40.53 -6.89
CA ARG A 9 29.48 -39.62 -5.81
C ARG A 9 30.67 -40.13 -4.95
N ARG A 10 31.71 -40.80 -5.48
CA ARG A 10 32.73 -41.47 -4.63
C ARG A 10 34.20 -41.30 -5.03
N GLU A 11 34.56 -40.35 -5.91
CA GLU A 11 35.98 -40.22 -6.34
C GLU A 11 36.58 -38.82 -6.20
N LEU A 12 36.21 -38.03 -5.19
CA LEU A 12 36.86 -36.75 -4.89
C LEU A 12 37.35 -36.68 -3.42
N LEU A 13 38.04 -37.75 -3.01
CA LEU A 13 38.80 -37.76 -1.76
C LEU A 13 40.07 -38.57 -1.95
N ARG A 14 41.10 -37.96 -2.55
CA ARG A 14 42.53 -38.32 -2.40
C ARG A 14 43.37 -37.48 -3.35
N LEU A 15 43.89 -36.38 -2.86
CA LEU A 15 45.24 -35.91 -3.13
C LEU A 15 45.59 -34.87 -2.06
N GLY A 16 46.33 -35.32 -1.11
CA GLY A 16 46.84 -34.53 -0.04
C GLY A 16 48.18 -33.90 -0.35
N GLY A 17 48.42 -32.77 0.28
CA GLY A 17 49.68 -32.39 0.85
C GLY A 17 50.73 -31.81 -0.07
N LEU A 18 50.99 -30.53 0.09
CA LEU A 18 52.29 -30.01 0.55
C LEU A 18 52.20 -28.49 0.73
N ALA A 19 52.62 -28.06 1.89
CA ALA A 19 52.62 -26.71 2.36
C ALA A 19 53.68 -25.85 1.66
N LEU A 20 53.33 -24.58 1.35
CA LEU A 20 54.29 -23.48 1.38
C LEU A 20 53.54 -22.22 1.83
N GLY A 21 54.02 -21.70 2.97
CA GLY A 21 53.47 -20.52 3.61
C GLY A 21 53.63 -19.25 2.75
N GLY A 22 52.52 -18.69 2.38
CA GLY A 22 52.37 -17.32 1.91
C GLY A 22 51.25 -16.73 2.68
N ALA A 23 51.50 -15.81 3.60
CA ALA A 23 50.49 -15.04 4.27
C ALA A 23 49.77 -14.16 3.24
N LEU A 24 48.71 -14.68 2.65
CA LEU A 24 47.71 -13.88 1.97
C LEU A 24 46.95 -13.08 3.04
N VAL A 25 47.31 -11.83 3.20
CA VAL A 25 46.48 -10.83 3.88
C VAL A 25 45.17 -10.77 3.08
N ALA A 26 44.17 -11.48 3.52
CA ALA A 26 42.81 -11.32 3.01
C ALA A 26 42.40 -9.86 3.26
N PRO A 27 41.89 -9.14 2.24
CA PRO A 27 41.32 -7.82 2.48
C PRO A 27 40.24 -7.98 3.54
N GLY A 28 40.35 -7.21 4.63
CA GLY A 28 39.48 -7.30 5.78
C GLY A 28 38.00 -7.24 5.34
N GLY A 29 37.36 -8.38 5.31
CA GLY A 29 35.92 -8.45 5.16
C GLY A 29 35.30 -7.64 6.28
N ALA A 30 34.58 -6.59 5.94
CA ALA A 30 33.85 -5.81 6.91
C ALA A 30 32.98 -6.78 7.73
N ARG A 31 33.37 -7.06 8.97
CA ARG A 31 32.58 -7.88 9.88
C ARG A 31 31.21 -7.23 9.95
N ALA A 32 30.17 -7.95 9.53
CA ALA A 32 28.80 -7.50 9.69
C ALA A 32 28.62 -7.12 11.18
N GLN A 33 28.33 -5.85 11.40
CA GLN A 33 28.18 -5.30 12.73
C GLN A 33 26.98 -5.99 13.40
N ALA A 34 27.16 -6.51 14.61
CA ALA A 34 26.07 -7.18 15.32
C ALA A 34 24.95 -6.18 15.65
N PRO A 35 23.69 -6.59 15.54
CA PRO A 35 22.56 -5.74 15.91
C PRO A 35 22.66 -5.25 17.36
N ARG A 36 22.41 -3.96 17.58
CA ARG A 36 22.43 -3.34 18.91
C ARG A 36 21.01 -3.01 19.34
N ARG A 37 20.71 -3.23 20.61
CA ARG A 37 19.44 -2.81 21.22
C ARG A 37 19.49 -1.35 21.64
N GLY A 38 18.33 -0.71 21.59
CA GLY A 38 18.11 0.63 22.12
C GLY A 38 17.91 1.70 21.05
N GLY A 39 17.59 2.88 21.54
CA GLY A 39 17.43 4.09 20.73
C GLY A 39 16.00 4.36 20.28
N THR A 40 15.85 5.55 19.74
CA THR A 40 14.58 6.08 19.20
C THR A 40 14.70 6.29 17.71
N VAL A 41 13.69 5.86 16.96
CA VAL A 41 13.51 6.18 15.55
C VAL A 41 12.38 7.19 15.43
N THR A 42 12.65 8.30 14.77
CA THR A 42 11.68 9.37 14.53
C THR A 42 11.21 9.35 13.09
N ILE A 43 9.91 9.26 12.91
CA ILE A 43 9.23 9.17 11.61
C ILE A 43 8.20 10.29 11.51
N ARG A 44 8.21 11.00 10.39
CA ARG A 44 7.11 11.90 10.09
C ARG A 44 5.85 11.09 9.83
N ALA A 45 4.73 11.51 10.37
CA ALA A 45 3.42 10.88 10.20
C ALA A 45 2.33 11.93 9.95
N TRP A 46 1.11 11.45 9.71
CA TRP A 46 -0.11 12.24 9.72
C TRP A 46 -0.90 11.99 10.98
N ASP A 47 -1.74 12.96 11.34
CA ASP A 47 -2.65 12.82 12.47
C ASP A 47 -3.76 11.81 12.14
N PRO A 48 -3.91 10.72 12.91
CA PRO A 48 -4.99 9.78 12.68
C PRO A 48 -6.33 10.35 13.17
N PRO A 49 -7.37 10.39 12.33
CA PRO A 49 -8.69 10.85 12.75
C PRO A 49 -9.36 9.88 13.74
N PHE A 50 -8.95 8.64 13.74
CA PHE A 50 -9.37 7.56 14.66
C PHE A 50 -8.44 6.34 14.46
N PHE A 51 -8.64 5.26 15.25
CA PHE A 51 -7.72 4.11 15.26
C PHE A 51 -8.34 2.78 14.83
N ASP A 52 -9.62 2.71 14.43
CA ASP A 52 -10.22 1.45 13.98
C ASP A 52 -9.72 1.08 12.56
N PRO A 53 -8.86 0.03 12.42
CA PRO A 53 -8.27 -0.31 11.13
C PRO A 53 -9.27 -0.86 10.11
N MET A 54 -10.45 -1.29 10.57
CA MET A 54 -11.47 -1.87 9.70
C MET A 54 -12.43 -0.82 9.11
N LEU A 55 -12.38 0.43 9.59
CA LEU A 55 -13.27 1.51 9.12
C LEU A 55 -12.61 2.47 8.12
N SER A 56 -11.33 2.26 7.81
CA SER A 56 -10.62 3.11 6.85
C SER A 56 -9.43 2.40 6.22
N THR A 57 -9.19 2.68 4.94
CA THR A 57 -7.95 2.30 4.24
C THR A 57 -6.93 3.45 4.21
N ALA A 58 -7.22 4.57 4.87
CA ALA A 58 -6.33 5.72 4.87
C ALA A 58 -5.04 5.46 5.66
N TYR A 59 -3.90 5.93 5.14
CA TYR A 59 -2.58 5.77 5.78
C TYR A 59 -2.54 6.30 7.21
N ARG A 60 -3.23 7.42 7.47
CA ARG A 60 -3.32 8.04 8.79
C ARG A 60 -3.80 7.07 9.85
N VAL A 61 -4.74 6.17 9.49
CA VAL A 61 -5.29 5.14 10.38
C VAL A 61 -4.40 3.90 10.40
N GLN A 62 -3.95 3.45 9.22
CA GLN A 62 -3.30 2.14 9.10
C GLN A 62 -1.85 2.12 9.59
N ILE A 63 -1.07 3.18 9.36
CA ILE A 63 0.35 3.20 9.70
C ILE A 63 0.61 2.93 11.18
N PRO A 64 -0.03 3.61 12.16
CA PRO A 64 0.15 3.29 13.57
C PRO A 64 -0.17 1.83 13.92
N ILE A 65 -1.16 1.25 13.24
CA ILE A 65 -1.60 -0.13 13.45
C ILE A 65 -0.53 -1.13 13.02
N THR A 66 0.27 -0.83 11.99
CA THR A 66 1.35 -1.73 11.56
C THR A 66 2.43 -1.95 12.62
N PHE A 67 2.58 -1.03 13.56
CA PHE A 67 3.52 -1.16 14.68
C PHE A 67 2.93 -1.95 15.85
N THR A 68 1.62 -1.85 16.05
CA THR A 68 0.96 -2.30 17.28
C THR A 68 0.22 -3.61 17.13
N HIS A 69 -0.16 -3.99 15.93
CA HIS A 69 -0.95 -5.20 15.68
C HIS A 69 -0.20 -6.15 14.74
N SER A 70 -0.38 -7.45 15.00
CA SER A 70 0.06 -8.53 14.12
C SER A 70 -1.07 -9.01 13.22
N ARG A 71 -0.73 -9.80 12.23
CA ARG A 71 -1.63 -10.47 11.27
C ARG A 71 -1.40 -11.98 11.31
N LEU A 72 -2.21 -12.77 10.61
CA LEU A 72 -1.92 -14.19 10.44
C LEU A 72 -0.60 -14.41 9.70
N LEU A 73 -0.44 -13.69 8.59
CA LEU A 73 0.75 -13.69 7.73
C LEU A 73 1.29 -12.28 7.61
N ARG A 74 2.51 -12.12 7.11
CA ARG A 74 3.09 -10.83 6.76
C ARG A 74 3.97 -10.93 5.52
N HIS A 75 4.29 -9.81 4.92
CA HIS A 75 5.28 -9.76 3.87
C HIS A 75 6.68 -9.60 4.47
N LYS A 76 7.61 -10.42 3.98
CA LYS A 76 9.01 -10.31 4.34
C LYS A 76 9.57 -8.96 3.89
N ALA A 77 10.31 -8.29 4.76
CA ALA A 77 10.94 -7.01 4.49
C ALA A 77 12.44 -7.04 4.82
N GLY A 78 13.17 -6.04 4.34
CA GLY A 78 14.59 -5.85 4.63
C GLY A 78 15.46 -5.77 3.37
N PRO A 79 16.77 -5.47 3.53
CA PRO A 79 17.68 -5.17 2.42
C PRO A 79 17.86 -6.28 1.38
N ALA A 80 17.57 -7.53 1.75
CA ALA A 80 17.65 -8.68 0.84
C ALA A 80 16.40 -8.90 -0.01
N VAL A 81 15.35 -8.09 0.20
CA VAL A 81 14.06 -8.20 -0.51
C VAL A 81 13.94 -7.05 -1.50
N SER A 82 13.62 -7.34 -2.75
CA SER A 82 13.36 -6.30 -3.75
C SER A 82 12.15 -5.43 -3.32
N PRO A 83 12.20 -4.09 -3.47
CA PRO A 83 11.13 -3.19 -3.06
C PRO A 83 9.74 -3.49 -3.65
N ALA A 84 9.68 -4.14 -4.82
CA ALA A 84 8.46 -4.48 -5.52
C ALA A 84 8.05 -5.96 -5.38
N THR A 85 8.69 -6.72 -4.48
CA THR A 85 8.34 -8.12 -4.22
C THR A 85 7.86 -8.28 -2.77
N PHE A 86 6.88 -9.14 -2.58
CA PHE A 86 6.20 -9.31 -1.30
C PHE A 86 6.12 -10.80 -0.91
N PRO A 87 7.28 -11.47 -0.65
CA PRO A 87 7.27 -12.86 -0.22
C PRO A 87 6.50 -13.00 1.09
N ILE A 88 5.56 -13.94 1.13
CA ILE A 88 4.73 -14.19 2.31
C ILE A 88 5.53 -15.04 3.32
N GLU A 89 5.46 -14.65 4.58
CA GLU A 89 5.96 -15.42 5.72
C GLU A 89 4.93 -15.42 6.87
N GLY A 90 5.08 -16.36 7.81
CA GLY A 90 4.22 -16.42 8.99
C GLY A 90 4.46 -15.24 9.93
N ASP A 91 3.37 -14.64 10.42
CA ASP A 91 3.37 -13.69 11.54
C ASP A 91 2.81 -14.40 12.79
N LEU A 92 1.52 -14.32 13.07
CA LEU A 92 0.89 -15.11 14.15
C LEU A 92 0.77 -16.60 13.80
N ALA A 93 0.59 -16.94 12.51
CA ALA A 93 0.66 -18.32 12.06
C ALA A 93 2.13 -18.75 11.91
N GLU A 94 2.51 -19.85 12.54
CA GLU A 94 3.82 -20.48 12.33
C GLU A 94 3.86 -21.34 11.07
N SER A 95 2.70 -21.88 10.66
CA SER A 95 2.52 -22.66 9.43
C SER A 95 1.07 -22.63 8.96
N TRP A 96 0.86 -22.97 7.70
CA TRP A 96 -0.46 -23.14 7.11
C TRP A 96 -0.47 -24.22 6.05
N SER A 97 -1.66 -24.74 5.75
CA SER A 97 -1.91 -25.69 4.69
C SER A 97 -3.21 -25.35 3.97
N GLN A 98 -3.32 -25.80 2.72
CA GLN A 98 -4.50 -25.68 1.89
C GLN A 98 -4.95 -27.08 1.45
N PRO A 99 -5.75 -27.79 2.29
CA PRO A 99 -6.19 -29.16 1.98
C PRO A 99 -7.05 -29.26 0.72
N THR A 100 -7.82 -28.22 0.41
CA THR A 100 -8.61 -28.09 -0.82
C THR A 100 -8.53 -26.66 -1.34
N GLU A 101 -8.99 -26.40 -2.56
CA GLU A 101 -9.03 -25.04 -3.12
C GLU A 101 -9.88 -24.05 -2.28
N THR A 102 -10.76 -24.55 -1.43
CA THR A 102 -11.66 -23.75 -0.60
C THR A 102 -11.43 -23.91 0.90
N THR A 103 -10.35 -24.57 1.31
CA THR A 103 -10.06 -24.79 2.73
C THR A 103 -8.63 -24.44 3.08
N TYR A 104 -8.46 -23.57 4.07
CA TYR A 104 -7.15 -23.23 4.63
C TYR A 104 -7.13 -23.53 6.13
N VAL A 105 -6.01 -24.05 6.61
CA VAL A 105 -5.78 -24.34 8.03
C VAL A 105 -4.49 -23.67 8.47
N PHE A 106 -4.58 -22.84 9.51
CA PHE A 106 -3.46 -22.08 10.09
C PHE A 106 -3.15 -22.61 11.48
N LYS A 107 -1.87 -22.89 11.74
CA LYS A 107 -1.36 -23.21 13.08
C LYS A 107 -0.75 -21.94 13.67
N LEU A 108 -1.29 -21.50 14.80
CA LEU A 108 -0.82 -20.29 15.48
C LEU A 108 0.40 -20.58 16.35
N ARG A 109 1.27 -19.59 16.47
CA ARG A 109 2.36 -19.60 17.45
C ARG A 109 1.80 -19.66 18.87
N ARG A 110 2.44 -20.44 19.72
CA ARG A 110 2.11 -20.53 21.13
C ARG A 110 2.83 -19.41 21.91
N GLY A 111 2.24 -18.99 23.05
CA GLY A 111 2.84 -17.98 23.92
C GLY A 111 2.81 -16.55 23.37
N VAL A 112 2.09 -16.28 22.30
CA VAL A 112 1.89 -14.91 21.79
C VAL A 112 1.04 -14.14 22.78
N ARG A 113 1.58 -13.03 23.32
CA ARG A 113 0.88 -12.21 24.30
C ARG A 113 0.40 -10.89 23.70
N TRP A 114 -0.78 -10.49 24.08
CA TRP A 114 -1.27 -9.14 23.87
C TRP A 114 -0.46 -8.13 24.69
N HIS A 115 -0.52 -6.86 24.29
CA HIS A 115 0.05 -5.77 25.08
C HIS A 115 -0.51 -5.80 26.52
N PRO A 116 0.32 -5.60 27.58
CA PRO A 116 -0.11 -5.67 28.97
C PRO A 116 -0.86 -4.40 29.40
N LYS A 117 -1.95 -4.07 28.71
CA LYS A 117 -2.81 -2.92 28.95
C LYS A 117 -4.26 -3.35 29.16
N PRO A 118 -5.02 -2.68 30.07
CA PRO A 118 -6.44 -2.92 30.21
C PRO A 118 -7.21 -2.56 28.91
N PRO A 119 -8.25 -3.32 28.52
CA PRO A 119 -8.86 -4.45 29.26
C PRO A 119 -8.22 -5.82 29.00
N VAL A 120 -7.27 -5.95 28.11
CA VAL A 120 -6.70 -7.24 27.63
C VAL A 120 -5.64 -7.80 28.61
N ASN A 121 -4.89 -6.93 29.29
CA ASN A 121 -3.95 -7.27 30.38
C ASN A 121 -2.89 -8.33 30.04
N GLY A 122 -2.41 -8.37 28.78
CA GLY A 122 -1.31 -9.25 28.39
C GLY A 122 -1.66 -10.74 28.36
N ARG A 123 -2.94 -11.11 28.25
CA ARG A 123 -3.31 -12.53 28.06
C ARG A 123 -2.72 -13.11 26.78
N GLU A 124 -2.70 -14.42 26.68
CA GLU A 124 -2.28 -15.12 25.47
C GLU A 124 -3.33 -15.00 24.36
N LEU A 125 -2.85 -14.82 23.11
CA LEU A 125 -3.66 -14.86 21.92
C LEU A 125 -4.07 -16.32 21.59
N THR A 126 -5.30 -16.51 21.14
CA THR A 126 -5.83 -17.81 20.77
C THR A 126 -6.53 -17.78 19.41
N ALA A 127 -6.91 -18.94 18.89
CA ALA A 127 -7.67 -19.08 17.64
C ALA A 127 -9.02 -18.33 17.66
N ASP A 128 -9.62 -18.17 18.85
CA ASP A 128 -10.85 -17.40 19.01
C ASP A 128 -10.68 -15.91 18.71
N ASP A 129 -9.51 -15.34 19.00
CA ASP A 129 -9.20 -13.95 18.66
C ASP A 129 -9.15 -13.73 17.15
N VAL A 130 -8.56 -14.69 16.44
CA VAL A 130 -8.51 -14.67 14.96
C VAL A 130 -9.91 -14.84 14.38
N ARG A 131 -10.68 -15.80 14.89
CA ARG A 131 -12.08 -16.01 14.49
C ARG A 131 -12.91 -14.74 14.68
N TYR A 132 -12.90 -14.17 15.88
CA TYR A 132 -13.59 -12.93 16.19
C TYR A 132 -13.19 -11.79 15.23
N THR A 133 -11.90 -11.64 14.96
CA THR A 133 -11.39 -10.58 14.08
C THR A 133 -11.92 -10.72 12.66
N ILE A 134 -11.87 -11.92 12.09
CA ILE A 134 -12.33 -12.15 10.71
C ILE A 134 -13.85 -12.02 10.62
N GLU A 135 -14.61 -12.53 11.60
CA GLU A 135 -16.05 -12.34 11.67
C GLU A 135 -16.40 -10.84 11.75
N ARG A 136 -15.72 -10.07 12.62
CA ARG A 136 -15.90 -8.62 12.70
C ARG A 136 -15.55 -7.92 11.38
N PHE A 137 -14.46 -8.32 10.73
CA PHE A 137 -14.04 -7.74 9.44
C PHE A 137 -15.12 -7.92 8.37
N LEU A 138 -15.78 -9.07 8.33
CA LEU A 138 -16.82 -9.36 7.37
C LEU A 138 -18.17 -8.70 7.69
N THR A 139 -18.48 -8.50 8.97
CA THR A 139 -19.82 -8.07 9.41
C THR A 139 -19.89 -6.61 9.83
N LEU A 140 -18.73 -5.94 10.05
CA LEU A 140 -18.70 -4.55 10.47
C LEU A 140 -19.25 -3.63 9.37
N LYS A 141 -20.39 -3.02 9.65
CA LYS A 141 -21.00 -2.05 8.72
C LYS A 141 -20.05 -0.87 8.44
N GLY A 142 -19.86 -0.57 7.17
CA GLY A 142 -18.98 0.53 6.73
C GLY A 142 -17.51 0.15 6.57
N ASN A 143 -17.15 -1.14 6.69
CA ASN A 143 -15.81 -1.61 6.36
C ASN A 143 -15.56 -1.54 4.84
N PRO A 144 -14.71 -0.62 4.33
CA PRO A 144 -14.47 -0.48 2.89
C PRO A 144 -13.58 -1.60 2.33
N SER A 145 -13.03 -2.46 3.19
CA SER A 145 -12.15 -3.57 2.83
C SER A 145 -12.83 -4.94 2.94
N ALA A 146 -14.10 -5.01 3.35
CA ALA A 146 -14.82 -6.28 3.55
C ALA A 146 -14.78 -7.20 2.31
N TYR A 147 -14.76 -6.61 1.10
CA TYR A 147 -14.66 -7.33 -0.17
C TYR A 147 -13.43 -8.24 -0.27
N MET A 148 -12.35 -7.93 0.46
CA MET A 148 -11.10 -8.71 0.43
C MET A 148 -11.27 -10.12 1.00
N LEU A 149 -12.21 -10.31 1.94
CA LEU A 149 -12.51 -11.62 2.53
C LEU A 149 -13.91 -12.15 2.18
N LYS A 150 -14.59 -11.55 1.20
CA LYS A 150 -15.98 -11.91 0.84
C LYS A 150 -16.13 -13.38 0.41
N ALA A 151 -15.06 -14.01 -0.06
CA ALA A 151 -15.02 -15.43 -0.36
C ALA A 151 -15.06 -16.31 0.90
N VAL A 152 -14.70 -15.80 2.07
CA VAL A 152 -14.76 -16.55 3.33
C VAL A 152 -16.21 -16.79 3.72
N GLU A 153 -16.56 -18.05 3.87
CA GLU A 153 -17.88 -18.49 4.31
C GLU A 153 -17.92 -18.67 5.83
N ARG A 154 -16.88 -19.34 6.36
CA ARG A 154 -16.82 -19.70 7.76
C ARG A 154 -15.40 -19.67 8.31
N VAL A 155 -15.28 -19.24 9.56
CA VAL A 155 -14.05 -19.27 10.35
C VAL A 155 -14.27 -20.11 11.58
N GLU A 156 -13.40 -21.09 11.82
CA GLU A 156 -13.52 -22.03 12.93
C GLU A 156 -12.23 -22.06 13.75
N ALA A 157 -12.35 -21.91 15.06
CA ALA A 157 -11.28 -22.26 15.99
C ALA A 157 -11.41 -23.77 16.29
N LEU A 158 -10.59 -24.59 15.63
CA LEU A 158 -10.66 -26.05 15.80
C LEU A 158 -10.10 -26.49 17.16
N ASP A 159 -9.10 -25.78 17.62
CA ASP A 159 -8.54 -25.86 18.96
C ASP A 159 -7.95 -24.50 19.34
N ARG A 160 -7.29 -24.39 20.51
CA ARG A 160 -6.71 -23.14 21.03
C ARG A 160 -5.75 -22.45 20.05
N TYR A 161 -5.10 -23.19 19.14
CA TYR A 161 -4.05 -22.68 18.26
C TYR A 161 -4.26 -23.06 16.79
N THR A 162 -5.44 -23.52 16.41
CA THR A 162 -5.73 -23.91 15.03
C THR A 162 -6.95 -23.17 14.52
N VAL A 163 -6.77 -22.41 13.45
CA VAL A 163 -7.85 -21.70 12.74
C VAL A 163 -8.07 -22.35 11.39
N LYS A 164 -9.32 -22.64 11.06
CA LYS A 164 -9.74 -23.11 9.74
C LYS A 164 -10.60 -22.05 9.07
N LEU A 165 -10.28 -21.74 7.82
CA LEU A 165 -11.10 -20.92 6.93
C LEU A 165 -11.72 -21.82 5.87
N SER A 166 -13.04 -21.77 5.74
CA SER A 166 -13.79 -22.36 4.64
C SER A 166 -14.29 -21.26 3.71
N LEU A 167 -14.08 -21.43 2.41
CA LEU A 167 -14.43 -20.47 1.39
C LEU A 167 -15.65 -20.95 0.60
N LYS A 168 -16.49 -20.04 0.13
CA LYS A 168 -17.63 -20.29 -0.78
C LYS A 168 -17.17 -20.73 -2.17
N GLU A 169 -16.01 -20.27 -2.58
CA GLU A 169 -15.40 -20.47 -3.89
C GLU A 169 -13.88 -20.37 -3.80
N PRO A 170 -13.12 -20.94 -4.74
CA PRO A 170 -11.67 -20.77 -4.79
C PRO A 170 -11.28 -19.30 -4.78
N PHE A 171 -10.23 -18.96 -3.99
CA PHE A 171 -9.69 -17.62 -3.93
C PHE A 171 -8.16 -17.66 -3.85
N GLY A 172 -7.51 -17.48 -5.00
CA GLY A 172 -6.05 -17.65 -5.16
C GLY A 172 -5.19 -16.67 -4.36
N TRP A 173 -5.77 -15.56 -3.87
CA TRP A 173 -5.04 -14.45 -3.21
C TRP A 173 -5.31 -14.34 -1.71
N LEU A 174 -5.96 -15.31 -1.12
CA LEU A 174 -6.29 -15.25 0.31
C LEU A 174 -5.04 -15.03 1.18
N LEU A 175 -3.92 -15.67 0.86
CA LEU A 175 -2.69 -15.53 1.64
C LEU A 175 -2.12 -14.11 1.55
N ASP A 176 -2.16 -13.49 0.36
CA ASP A 176 -1.76 -12.09 0.18
C ASP A 176 -2.65 -11.13 0.97
N VAL A 177 -3.97 -11.36 0.98
CA VAL A 177 -4.91 -10.58 1.80
C VAL A 177 -4.59 -10.70 3.28
N LEU A 178 -4.30 -11.91 3.77
CA LEU A 178 -3.97 -12.15 5.18
C LEU A 178 -2.59 -11.62 5.58
N ALA A 179 -1.70 -11.37 4.62
CA ALA A 179 -0.40 -10.75 4.81
C ALA A 179 -0.43 -9.22 4.63
N ASN A 180 -1.47 -8.68 3.99
CA ASN A 180 -1.56 -7.27 3.64
C ASN A 180 -1.71 -6.38 4.89
N PRO A 181 -0.80 -5.41 5.11
CA PRO A 181 -0.83 -4.53 6.28
C PRO A 181 -2.05 -3.60 6.33
N MET A 182 -2.74 -3.41 5.20
CA MET A 182 -3.91 -2.55 5.07
C MET A 182 -5.23 -3.35 5.10
N ALA A 183 -5.19 -4.66 5.42
CA ALA A 183 -6.36 -5.52 5.45
C ALA A 183 -6.71 -5.95 6.88
N VAL A 184 -6.23 -7.09 7.33
CA VAL A 184 -6.72 -7.74 8.54
C VAL A 184 -5.69 -7.71 9.67
N ALA A 185 -5.68 -6.63 10.45
CA ALA A 185 -4.99 -6.60 11.74
C ALA A 185 -5.82 -7.36 12.79
N ILE A 186 -5.17 -8.25 13.56
CA ILE A 186 -5.87 -9.02 14.61
C ILE A 186 -6.14 -8.12 15.81
N VAL A 187 -7.41 -8.02 16.20
CA VAL A 187 -7.92 -7.11 17.23
C VAL A 187 -8.53 -7.87 18.42
N ALA A 188 -8.42 -7.29 19.62
CA ALA A 188 -8.95 -7.88 20.84
C ALA A 188 -10.45 -7.58 20.98
N ARG A 189 -11.25 -8.62 21.25
CA ARG A 189 -12.69 -8.51 21.53
C ARG A 189 -12.97 -7.58 22.71
N GLU A 190 -12.19 -7.70 23.77
CA GLU A 190 -12.34 -6.92 25.00
C GLU A 190 -12.25 -5.41 24.77
N CYS A 191 -11.48 -4.98 23.76
CA CYS A 191 -11.41 -3.57 23.40
C CYS A 191 -12.75 -3.09 22.83
N VAL A 192 -13.37 -3.89 21.95
CA VAL A 192 -14.70 -3.55 21.39
C VAL A 192 -15.78 -3.60 22.48
N GLU A 193 -15.76 -4.61 23.34
CA GLU A 193 -16.71 -4.73 24.47
C GLU A 193 -16.59 -3.58 25.47
N ARG A 194 -15.36 -3.13 25.74
CA ARG A 194 -15.09 -2.06 26.71
C ARG A 194 -15.39 -0.66 26.19
N PHE A 195 -15.03 -0.40 24.93
CA PHE A 195 -15.03 0.96 24.36
C PHE A 195 -16.15 1.18 23.31
N GLY A 196 -16.89 0.12 22.94
CA GLY A 196 -17.94 0.14 21.92
C GLY A 196 -17.40 0.02 20.47
N ASP A 197 -16.21 0.53 20.22
CA ASP A 197 -15.48 0.43 18.94
C ASP A 197 -13.96 0.49 19.17
N LEU A 198 -13.18 0.56 18.09
CA LEU A 198 -11.71 0.66 18.15
C LEU A 198 -11.19 2.06 17.77
N LYS A 199 -12.05 3.08 17.75
CA LYS A 199 -11.67 4.42 17.25
C LYS A 199 -10.77 5.20 18.20
N THR A 200 -10.79 4.90 19.49
CA THR A 200 -10.02 5.63 20.50
C THR A 200 -8.59 5.10 20.66
N PRO A 201 -7.63 5.93 21.06
CA PRO A 201 -6.25 5.48 21.28
C PRO A 201 -6.13 4.41 22.39
N GLN A 202 -7.06 4.40 23.35
CA GLN A 202 -7.12 3.38 24.41
C GLN A 202 -7.41 1.99 23.88
N ALA A 203 -8.07 1.88 22.73
CA ALA A 203 -8.36 0.62 22.07
C ALA A 203 -7.18 0.07 21.23
N VAL A 204 -6.08 0.82 21.07
CA VAL A 204 -4.89 0.39 20.33
C VAL A 204 -4.10 -0.60 21.17
N ILE A 205 -4.59 -1.82 21.26
CA ILE A 205 -3.99 -2.93 21.99
C ILE A 205 -3.88 -4.12 21.05
N GLY A 206 -2.66 -4.46 20.67
CA GLY A 206 -2.35 -5.55 19.74
C GLY A 206 -1.33 -6.53 20.31
N THR A 207 -0.74 -7.32 19.41
CA THR A 207 0.33 -8.26 19.69
C THR A 207 1.63 -7.87 18.97
N GLY A 208 1.65 -6.70 18.36
CA GLY A 208 2.78 -6.18 17.57
C GLY A 208 4.01 -5.85 18.38
N PRO A 209 5.12 -5.53 17.70
CA PRO A 209 6.42 -5.30 18.34
C PRO A 209 6.51 -4.04 19.20
N TRP A 210 5.64 -3.07 18.98
CA TRP A 210 5.55 -1.85 19.80
C TRP A 210 4.14 -1.64 20.32
N MET A 211 4.03 -0.93 21.43
CA MET A 211 2.79 -0.55 22.12
C MET A 211 2.60 0.96 22.02
N LEU A 212 1.40 1.43 21.76
CA LEU A 212 1.09 2.86 21.84
C LEU A 212 1.23 3.32 23.30
N ASP A 213 2.22 4.14 23.60
CA ASP A 213 2.44 4.73 24.93
C ASP A 213 1.59 5.98 25.13
N SER A 214 1.68 6.93 24.20
CA SER A 214 0.91 8.16 24.23
C SER A 214 0.52 8.63 22.82
N TYR A 215 -0.59 9.35 22.77
CA TYR A 215 -1.05 10.08 21.59
C TYR A 215 -1.47 11.49 21.98
N ARG A 216 -0.94 12.47 21.28
CA ARG A 216 -1.33 13.87 21.39
C ARG A 216 -1.76 14.36 20.01
N PRO A 217 -3.06 14.68 19.81
CA PRO A 217 -3.57 15.18 18.53
C PRO A 217 -2.73 16.34 18.01
N SER A 218 -2.49 16.37 16.72
CA SER A 218 -1.67 17.36 15.99
C SER A 218 -0.19 17.43 16.41
N VAL A 219 0.26 16.57 17.31
CA VAL A 219 1.67 16.49 17.77
C VAL A 219 2.31 15.18 17.36
N GLY A 220 1.68 14.04 17.70
CA GLY A 220 2.20 12.74 17.34
C GLY A 220 1.85 11.60 18.28
N LEU A 221 2.43 10.46 17.99
CA LEU A 221 2.29 9.22 18.75
C LEU A 221 3.67 8.75 19.22
N THR A 222 3.74 8.28 20.44
CA THR A 222 4.90 7.60 20.99
C THR A 222 4.60 6.12 21.11
N LEU A 223 5.46 5.30 20.54
CA LEU A 223 5.40 3.85 20.61
C LEU A 223 6.61 3.33 21.37
N VAL A 224 6.39 2.40 22.31
CA VAL A 224 7.45 1.78 23.11
C VAL A 224 7.50 0.28 22.84
N ARG A 225 8.67 -0.28 22.92
CA ARG A 225 8.89 -1.72 22.68
C ARG A 225 7.98 -2.58 23.56
N HIS A 226 7.35 -3.59 22.94
CA HIS A 226 6.60 -4.63 23.64
C HIS A 226 7.58 -5.63 24.27
N PRO A 227 7.72 -5.69 25.60
CA PRO A 227 8.69 -6.57 26.25
C PRO A 227 8.38 -8.06 26.06
N GLY A 228 7.11 -8.38 25.84
CA GLY A 228 6.61 -9.74 25.59
C GLY A 228 6.42 -10.08 24.12
N TYR A 229 7.07 -9.37 23.17
CA TYR A 229 6.93 -9.68 21.75
C TYR A 229 7.42 -11.10 21.45
N PHE A 230 6.64 -11.83 20.68
CA PHE A 230 6.80 -13.27 20.48
C PHE A 230 8.02 -13.69 19.64
N VAL A 231 8.65 -12.77 18.92
CA VAL A 231 9.89 -13.06 18.19
C VAL A 231 11.08 -12.75 19.11
N PRO A 232 11.85 -13.78 19.53
CA PRO A 232 12.94 -13.59 20.48
C PRO A 232 13.97 -12.55 20.01
N GLY A 233 14.32 -11.63 20.88
CA GLY A 233 15.33 -10.62 20.60
C GLY A 233 14.82 -9.37 19.90
N LEU A 234 13.63 -9.37 19.31
CA LEU A 234 13.03 -8.24 18.59
C LEU A 234 11.96 -7.51 19.41
N PRO A 235 11.63 -6.27 19.05
CA PRO A 235 12.41 -5.40 18.18
C PRO A 235 13.69 -4.92 18.84
N TYR A 236 14.69 -4.48 18.05
CA TYR A 236 15.92 -3.89 18.61
C TYR A 236 15.71 -2.45 19.09
N ILE A 237 14.88 -1.68 18.39
CA ILE A 237 14.57 -0.27 18.66
C ILE A 237 13.62 -0.20 19.87
N ASP A 238 13.97 0.63 20.88
CA ASP A 238 13.16 0.78 22.09
C ASP A 238 11.93 1.65 21.88
N ARG A 239 12.04 2.68 21.05
CA ARG A 239 11.02 3.73 20.89
C ARG A 239 10.87 4.15 19.45
N VAL A 240 9.63 4.38 19.02
CA VAL A 240 9.30 4.99 17.74
C VAL A 240 8.46 6.22 17.99
N GLU A 241 8.90 7.37 17.48
CA GLU A 241 8.16 8.62 17.52
C GLU A 241 7.55 8.87 16.13
N LEU A 242 6.24 8.90 16.06
CA LEU A 242 5.48 9.29 14.87
C LEU A 242 5.10 10.77 15.04
N VAL A 243 5.82 11.66 14.38
CA VAL A 243 5.64 13.11 14.52
C VAL A 243 4.66 13.62 13.48
N VAL A 244 3.57 14.25 13.93
CA VAL A 244 2.60 14.89 13.04
C VAL A 244 3.18 16.21 12.55
N ASP A 245 3.35 16.32 11.23
CA ASP A 245 3.84 17.53 10.57
C ASP A 245 3.14 17.64 9.21
N GLU A 246 2.13 18.49 9.14
CA GLU A 246 1.28 18.67 7.96
C GLU A 246 1.82 19.74 6.99
N ASP A 247 2.69 20.63 7.45
CA ASP A 247 3.28 21.70 6.63
C ASP A 247 4.49 21.21 5.84
N ALA A 248 4.51 21.44 4.52
CA ALA A 248 5.57 20.96 3.64
C ALA A 248 6.93 21.62 3.92
N ALA A 249 6.95 22.91 4.22
CA ALA A 249 8.19 23.65 4.49
C ALA A 249 8.77 23.27 5.86
N SER A 250 7.91 23.06 6.86
CA SER A 250 8.29 22.54 8.18
C SER A 250 8.94 21.16 8.05
N ARG A 251 8.27 20.22 7.33
CA ARG A 251 8.81 18.88 7.08
C ARG A 251 10.19 18.91 6.42
N MET A 252 10.34 19.77 5.39
CA MET A 252 11.62 19.93 4.71
C MET A 252 12.70 20.42 5.67
N SER A 253 12.41 21.48 6.43
CA SER A 253 13.35 22.06 7.40
C SER A 253 13.72 21.07 8.50
N ALA A 254 12.75 20.32 9.03
CA ALA A 254 12.98 19.31 10.04
C ALA A 254 13.84 18.15 9.54
N PHE A 255 13.64 17.72 8.29
CA PHE A 255 14.45 16.68 7.69
C PHE A 255 15.88 17.15 7.43
N LEU A 256 16.06 18.36 6.88
CA LEU A 256 17.38 18.96 6.67
C LEU A 256 18.16 19.09 7.99
N ALA A 257 17.46 19.42 9.07
CA ALA A 257 18.01 19.50 10.43
C ALA A 257 18.25 18.13 11.10
N GLY A 258 17.96 17.00 10.42
CA GLY A 258 18.18 15.67 10.98
C GLY A 258 17.17 15.23 12.05
N ARG A 259 16.00 15.86 12.12
CA ARG A 259 14.98 15.53 13.13
C ARG A 259 14.21 14.24 12.79
N TYR A 260 14.24 13.78 11.54
CA TYR A 260 13.62 12.54 11.10
C TYR A 260 14.65 11.53 10.64
N ASP A 261 14.52 10.29 11.08
CA ASP A 261 15.27 9.13 10.61
C ASP A 261 14.66 8.59 9.30
N LEU A 262 13.34 8.64 9.21
CA LEU A 262 12.51 8.27 8.07
C LEU A 262 11.56 9.44 7.79
N GLY A 263 11.92 10.29 6.87
CA GLY A 263 11.15 11.52 6.64
C GLY A 263 10.26 11.46 5.42
N TRP A 264 10.64 10.68 4.43
CA TRP A 264 10.08 10.80 3.09
C TRP A 264 9.71 9.48 2.42
N GLU A 265 9.35 8.50 3.21
CA GLU A 265 8.86 7.25 2.67
C GLU A 265 7.34 7.22 2.45
N LEU A 266 6.64 8.22 2.97
CA LEU A 266 5.21 8.33 2.74
C LEU A 266 4.96 9.01 1.38
N PRO A 267 4.05 8.49 0.55
CA PRO A 267 3.71 9.10 -0.73
C PRO A 267 3.36 10.57 -0.58
N GLY A 268 3.92 11.41 -1.46
CA GLY A 268 3.71 12.84 -1.42
C GLY A 268 4.43 13.58 -0.27
N SER A 269 5.31 12.90 0.46
CA SER A 269 6.08 13.54 1.55
C SER A 269 7.17 14.47 1.01
N ILE A 270 7.82 14.08 -0.09
CA ILE A 270 8.68 14.97 -0.87
C ILE A 270 8.25 14.90 -2.33
N ASN A 271 8.11 16.02 -2.98
CA ASN A 271 7.96 16.06 -4.41
C ASN A 271 9.34 15.97 -5.11
N ARG A 272 9.31 15.66 -6.40
CA ARG A 272 10.55 15.48 -7.16
C ARG A 272 11.34 16.78 -7.30
N THR A 273 10.69 17.90 -7.47
CA THR A 273 11.31 19.21 -7.59
C THR A 273 12.15 19.53 -6.35
N ASP A 274 11.55 19.39 -5.16
CA ASP A 274 12.27 19.58 -3.90
C ASP A 274 13.45 18.60 -3.78
N TRP A 275 13.25 17.32 -4.12
CA TRP A 275 14.30 16.32 -4.06
C TRP A 275 15.49 16.65 -4.98
N VAL A 276 15.23 17.03 -6.21
CA VAL A 276 16.29 17.41 -7.17
C VAL A 276 17.12 18.58 -6.63
N GLN A 277 16.48 19.55 -6.01
CA GLN A 277 17.16 20.73 -5.44
C GLN A 277 18.05 20.37 -4.25
N ILE A 278 17.57 19.54 -3.34
CA ILE A 278 18.25 19.32 -2.05
C ILE A 278 19.20 18.12 -2.01
N LYS A 279 19.02 17.11 -2.89
CA LYS A 279 19.79 15.85 -2.82
C LYS A 279 21.31 16.06 -2.84
N ASN A 280 21.82 17.05 -3.59
CA ASN A 280 23.23 17.35 -3.68
C ASN A 280 23.76 18.09 -2.43
N ALA A 281 22.94 18.95 -1.84
CA ALA A 281 23.26 19.58 -0.56
C ALA A 281 23.28 18.53 0.57
N LEU A 282 22.28 17.66 0.63
CA LEU A 282 22.20 16.58 1.60
C LEU A 282 23.37 15.60 1.52
N LYS A 283 23.85 15.26 0.33
CA LYS A 283 25.06 14.43 0.17
C LYS A 283 26.30 15.02 0.84
N ARG A 284 26.41 16.36 0.88
CA ARG A 284 27.53 17.07 1.53
C ARG A 284 27.34 17.22 3.03
N THR A 285 26.12 17.56 3.47
CA THR A 285 25.82 17.88 4.87
C THR A 285 25.46 16.64 5.71
N ARG A 286 24.92 15.61 5.07
CA ARG A 286 24.51 14.34 5.69
C ARG A 286 24.97 13.16 4.83
N PRO A 287 26.28 12.86 4.75
CA PRO A 287 26.84 11.83 3.85
C PRO A 287 26.32 10.42 4.16
N ASN A 288 25.83 10.18 5.38
CA ASN A 288 25.26 8.89 5.80
C ASN A 288 23.84 8.65 5.29
N LEU A 289 23.14 9.65 4.73
CA LEU A 289 21.82 9.45 4.16
C LEU A 289 21.85 8.45 3.01
N LYS A 290 20.88 7.56 3.03
CA LYS A 290 20.56 6.63 1.94
C LYS A 290 19.33 7.11 1.20
N SER A 291 19.31 6.89 -0.11
CA SER A 291 18.14 7.18 -0.93
C SER A 291 17.99 6.14 -2.03
N VAL A 292 16.75 5.90 -2.41
CA VAL A 292 16.39 5.08 -3.56
C VAL A 292 15.17 5.66 -4.25
N GLU A 293 15.16 5.59 -5.57
CA GLU A 293 14.02 5.99 -6.40
C GLU A 293 13.49 4.74 -7.14
N PHE A 294 12.18 4.53 -7.14
CA PHE A 294 11.55 3.43 -7.86
C PHE A 294 10.10 3.80 -8.24
N PRO A 295 9.50 3.10 -9.23
CA PRO A 295 8.12 3.33 -9.64
C PRO A 295 7.15 3.27 -8.45
N SER A 296 6.27 4.27 -8.34
CA SER A 296 5.22 4.28 -7.31
C SER A 296 4.09 3.31 -7.68
N ASN A 297 3.48 2.70 -6.68
CA ASN A 297 2.21 1.99 -6.80
C ASN A 297 1.00 2.84 -6.37
N VAL A 298 1.21 4.12 -6.10
CA VAL A 298 0.11 5.05 -5.90
C VAL A 298 -0.49 5.38 -7.25
N GLU A 299 -1.72 4.99 -7.45
CA GLU A 299 -2.53 5.40 -8.59
C GLU A 299 -3.30 6.67 -8.23
N THR A 300 -3.38 7.60 -9.17
CA THR A 300 -4.27 8.75 -9.09
C THR A 300 -5.20 8.75 -10.29
N HIS A 301 -6.43 9.16 -10.08
CA HIS A 301 -7.42 9.16 -11.16
C HIS A 301 -8.51 10.20 -10.94
N ILE A 302 -9.22 10.49 -12.03
CA ILE A 302 -10.51 11.17 -11.99
C ILE A 302 -11.59 10.08 -12.05
N SER A 303 -12.42 9.99 -11.03
CA SER A 303 -13.63 9.16 -11.02
C SER A 303 -14.80 9.97 -11.54
N MET A 304 -15.72 9.33 -12.27
CA MET A 304 -16.90 9.96 -12.87
C MET A 304 -18.16 9.21 -12.46
N ARG A 305 -19.29 9.91 -12.34
CA ARG A 305 -20.61 9.31 -12.08
C ARG A 305 -21.10 8.56 -13.32
N THR A 306 -20.62 7.32 -13.53
CA THR A 306 -20.96 6.54 -14.73
C THR A 306 -22.40 6.02 -14.72
N ASP A 307 -23.06 6.12 -13.58
CA ASP A 307 -24.48 5.81 -13.37
C ASP A 307 -25.44 6.97 -13.74
N ALA A 308 -24.89 8.15 -14.08
CA ALA A 308 -25.68 9.35 -14.35
C ALA A 308 -25.18 10.12 -15.59
N PRO A 309 -26.08 10.82 -16.34
CA PRO A 309 -25.64 11.75 -17.37
C PRO A 309 -24.78 12.88 -16.82
N PRO A 310 -23.80 13.38 -17.60
CA PRO A 310 -23.45 12.94 -18.95
C PRO A 310 -22.46 11.77 -19.00
N PHE A 311 -21.93 11.31 -17.86
CA PHE A 311 -20.81 10.34 -17.76
C PHE A 311 -21.25 8.87 -17.95
N ASN A 312 -22.55 8.58 -18.04
CA ASN A 312 -23.05 7.27 -18.45
C ASN A 312 -22.75 6.98 -19.94
N ASP A 313 -22.49 8.00 -20.76
CA ASP A 313 -22.03 7.85 -22.14
C ASP A 313 -20.51 7.65 -22.20
N VAL A 314 -20.08 6.53 -22.79
CA VAL A 314 -18.65 6.21 -22.93
C VAL A 314 -17.89 7.28 -23.73
N ARG A 315 -18.53 7.92 -24.73
CA ARG A 315 -17.90 8.99 -25.54
C ARG A 315 -17.53 10.20 -24.69
N VAL A 316 -18.35 10.53 -23.70
CA VAL A 316 -18.06 11.61 -22.75
C VAL A 316 -16.86 11.24 -21.88
N ARG A 317 -16.79 10.02 -21.33
CA ARG A 317 -15.65 9.56 -20.53
C ARG A 317 -14.35 9.53 -21.32
N GLN A 318 -14.42 9.05 -22.56
CA GLN A 318 -13.29 9.06 -23.50
C GLN A 318 -12.84 10.49 -23.82
N ALA A 319 -13.76 11.42 -23.99
CA ALA A 319 -13.46 12.83 -24.21
C ALA A 319 -12.76 13.47 -23.01
N VAL A 320 -13.22 13.17 -21.78
CA VAL A 320 -12.52 13.61 -20.55
C VAL A 320 -11.08 13.11 -20.53
N SER A 321 -10.85 11.83 -20.85
CA SER A 321 -9.49 11.27 -20.88
C SER A 321 -8.58 11.93 -21.93
N LEU A 322 -9.12 12.16 -23.15
CA LEU A 322 -8.39 12.83 -24.23
C LEU A 322 -8.11 14.31 -23.98
N ALA A 323 -8.93 14.95 -23.13
CA ALA A 323 -8.72 16.34 -22.76
C ALA A 323 -7.47 16.53 -21.87
N ILE A 324 -7.09 15.52 -21.07
CA ILE A 324 -6.02 15.62 -20.07
C ILE A 324 -4.65 15.49 -20.71
N ASP A 325 -3.82 16.55 -20.57
CA ASP A 325 -2.40 16.49 -20.90
C ASP A 325 -1.61 15.92 -19.71
N ARG A 326 -1.39 14.61 -19.74
CA ARG A 326 -0.69 13.89 -18.68
C ARG A 326 0.79 14.25 -18.60
N GLN A 327 1.43 14.50 -19.75
CA GLN A 327 2.83 14.95 -19.77
C GLN A 327 2.94 16.36 -19.23
N GLY A 328 2.05 17.27 -19.62
CA GLY A 328 2.00 18.63 -19.06
C GLY A 328 1.82 18.68 -17.55
N ILE A 329 1.05 17.72 -16.97
CA ILE A 329 0.96 17.58 -15.50
C ILE A 329 2.30 17.13 -14.91
N LEU A 330 2.98 16.13 -15.49
CA LEU A 330 4.30 15.70 -15.02
C LEU A 330 5.34 16.82 -15.13
N ASP A 331 5.33 17.56 -16.23
CA ASP A 331 6.26 18.69 -16.44
C ASP A 331 6.08 19.75 -15.34
N ALA A 332 4.84 20.05 -15.00
CA ALA A 332 4.52 21.06 -13.99
C ALA A 332 4.74 20.59 -12.54
N THR A 333 4.60 19.29 -12.24
CA THR A 333 4.53 18.82 -10.86
C THR A 333 5.62 17.81 -10.48
N ALA A 334 6.39 17.29 -11.45
CA ALA A 334 7.35 16.21 -11.22
C ALA A 334 8.61 16.30 -12.13
N GLU A 335 9.00 17.50 -12.58
CA GLU A 335 10.16 17.70 -13.47
C GLU A 335 10.11 16.82 -14.74
N GLY A 336 8.92 16.58 -15.27
CA GLY A 336 8.70 15.72 -16.44
C GLY A 336 8.89 14.23 -16.20
N VAL A 337 9.16 13.80 -14.96
CA VAL A 337 9.49 12.42 -14.63
C VAL A 337 8.35 11.73 -13.92
N GLY A 338 7.81 10.70 -14.53
CA GLY A 338 6.73 9.90 -13.97
C GLY A 338 6.40 8.71 -14.85
N ILE A 339 5.34 8.03 -14.50
CA ILE A 339 4.86 6.85 -15.19
C ILE A 339 3.38 7.01 -15.50
N PHE A 340 3.01 6.69 -16.73
CA PHE A 340 1.60 6.58 -17.10
C PHE A 340 1.10 5.20 -16.71
N ASN A 341 0.15 5.17 -15.78
CA ASN A 341 -0.45 3.92 -15.32
C ASN A 341 -1.80 3.71 -16.02
N PRO A 342 -2.04 2.52 -16.58
CA PRO A 342 -3.41 2.04 -16.78
C PRO A 342 -4.03 1.63 -15.44
N ALA A 343 -5.12 0.87 -15.45
CA ALA A 343 -5.86 0.48 -14.25
C ALA A 343 -5.06 -0.33 -13.21
N VAL A 344 -3.89 -0.86 -13.58
CA VAL A 344 -2.93 -1.50 -12.67
C VAL A 344 -1.63 -0.70 -12.71
N PRO A 345 -1.10 -0.24 -11.56
CA PRO A 345 0.14 0.55 -11.52
C PRO A 345 1.34 -0.18 -12.13
N ALA A 346 2.17 0.53 -12.89
CA ALA A 346 3.35 -0.01 -13.57
C ALA A 346 4.39 -0.63 -12.61
N ALA A 347 4.36 -0.27 -11.33
CA ALA A 347 5.17 -0.89 -10.29
C ALA A 347 4.93 -2.41 -10.16
N PHE A 348 3.78 -2.92 -10.58
CA PHE A 348 3.44 -4.35 -10.58
C PHE A 348 3.98 -5.12 -11.80
N LYS A 349 4.83 -4.49 -12.61
CA LYS A 349 5.56 -5.13 -13.73
C LYS A 349 4.65 -5.97 -14.65
N GLU A 350 4.83 -7.30 -14.65
CA GLU A 350 4.10 -8.21 -15.54
C GLU A 350 2.57 -8.22 -15.35
N TRP A 351 2.06 -7.70 -14.24
CA TRP A 351 0.62 -7.53 -14.02
C TRP A 351 0.05 -6.29 -14.72
N ALA A 352 0.89 -5.26 -14.90
CA ALA A 352 0.49 -4.02 -15.54
C ALA A 352 0.79 -4.06 -17.04
N LEU A 353 -0.17 -3.63 -17.85
CA LEU A 353 0.06 -3.37 -19.27
C LEU A 353 0.68 -1.99 -19.47
N THR A 354 1.60 -1.86 -20.43
CA THR A 354 1.98 -0.55 -20.95
C THR A 354 0.85 0.02 -21.81
N ILE A 355 0.83 1.33 -22.02
CA ILE A 355 -0.22 1.97 -22.85
C ILE A 355 -0.33 1.30 -24.23
N ASP A 356 0.80 1.02 -24.88
CA ASP A 356 0.83 0.37 -26.21
C ASP A 356 0.21 -1.04 -26.21
N GLN A 357 0.19 -1.73 -25.07
CA GLN A 357 -0.39 -3.06 -24.92
C GLN A 357 -1.90 -3.04 -24.65
N LEU A 358 -2.51 -1.85 -24.49
CA LEU A 358 -3.95 -1.69 -24.24
C LEU A 358 -4.81 -1.84 -25.51
N GLY A 359 -4.19 -2.07 -26.67
CA GLY A 359 -4.91 -2.21 -27.94
C GLY A 359 -5.64 -0.92 -28.32
N GLU A 360 -6.90 -1.03 -28.75
CA GLU A 360 -7.71 0.14 -29.14
C GLU A 360 -7.90 1.17 -28.03
N GLY A 361 -7.82 0.75 -26.77
CA GLY A 361 -7.94 1.63 -25.60
C GLY A 361 -6.77 2.60 -25.45
N ALA A 362 -5.60 2.28 -26.01
CA ALA A 362 -4.39 3.09 -25.93
C ALA A 362 -4.60 4.53 -26.41
N ARG A 363 -5.40 4.71 -27.44
CA ARG A 363 -5.67 6.03 -28.04
C ARG A 363 -6.28 7.04 -27.08
N TYR A 364 -6.98 6.60 -26.04
CA TYR A 364 -7.64 7.49 -25.07
C TYR A 364 -6.70 8.01 -23.99
N PHE A 365 -5.44 7.55 -23.96
CA PHE A 365 -4.42 8.04 -23.03
C PHE A 365 -3.57 9.18 -23.60
N ARG A 366 -3.69 9.49 -24.88
CA ARG A 366 -3.02 10.64 -25.50
C ARG A 366 -3.80 11.94 -25.23
N HIS A 367 -3.13 13.07 -25.33
CA HIS A 367 -3.76 14.37 -25.28
C HIS A 367 -4.25 14.75 -26.70
N ASP A 368 -5.56 14.83 -26.89
CA ASP A 368 -6.20 15.18 -28.18
C ASP A 368 -7.49 15.96 -27.92
N PRO A 369 -7.39 17.28 -27.62
CA PRO A 369 -8.57 18.11 -27.35
C PRO A 369 -9.50 18.26 -28.56
N ALA A 370 -9.01 18.09 -29.79
CA ALA A 370 -9.83 18.15 -30.99
C ALA A 370 -10.76 16.94 -31.06
N GLU A 371 -10.22 15.74 -30.86
CA GLU A 371 -11.01 14.51 -30.77
C GLU A 371 -11.98 14.54 -29.60
N ALA A 372 -11.52 15.06 -28.42
CA ALA A 372 -12.38 15.21 -27.25
C ALA A 372 -13.64 16.05 -27.57
N ARG A 373 -13.48 17.21 -28.18
CA ARG A 373 -14.62 18.04 -28.62
C ARG A 373 -15.54 17.31 -29.62
N ARG A 374 -14.98 16.54 -30.55
CA ARG A 374 -15.74 15.77 -31.52
C ARG A 374 -16.59 14.68 -30.84
N LEU A 375 -16.03 13.98 -29.86
CA LEU A 375 -16.76 12.98 -29.08
C LEU A 375 -17.87 13.62 -28.23
N LEU A 376 -17.60 14.77 -27.60
CA LEU A 376 -18.62 15.51 -26.84
C LEU A 376 -19.77 15.93 -27.77
N ALA A 377 -19.48 16.46 -28.94
CA ALA A 377 -20.52 16.84 -29.91
C ALA A 377 -21.35 15.62 -30.37
N ALA A 378 -20.70 14.49 -30.65
CA ALA A 378 -21.36 13.23 -30.99
C ALA A 378 -22.24 12.67 -29.85
N ALA A 379 -21.87 12.96 -28.60
CA ALA A 379 -22.64 12.59 -27.40
C ALA A 379 -23.79 13.58 -27.08
N GLY A 380 -23.97 14.63 -27.88
CA GLY A 380 -25.04 15.64 -27.70
C GLY A 380 -24.61 16.89 -26.94
N TYR A 381 -23.31 17.08 -26.68
CA TYR A 381 -22.74 18.22 -25.95
C TYR A 381 -21.79 19.07 -26.81
N PRO A 382 -22.24 19.62 -27.98
CA PRO A 382 -21.34 20.35 -28.90
C PRO A 382 -20.76 21.65 -28.29
N ARG A 383 -21.38 22.19 -27.22
CA ARG A 383 -20.92 23.36 -26.50
C ARG A 383 -20.34 23.01 -25.12
N GLY A 384 -20.15 21.70 -24.82
CA GLY A 384 -19.79 21.21 -23.50
C GLY A 384 -20.93 21.27 -22.48
N PHE A 385 -20.58 21.17 -21.19
CA PHE A 385 -21.53 21.16 -20.08
C PHE A 385 -20.87 21.62 -18.79
N PRO A 386 -21.66 22.05 -17.77
CA PRO A 386 -21.15 22.32 -16.44
C PRO A 386 -20.93 21.03 -15.65
N ALA A 387 -19.85 20.98 -14.83
CA ALA A 387 -19.52 19.86 -13.95
C ALA A 387 -18.96 20.33 -12.61
N SER A 388 -18.76 19.41 -11.68
CA SER A 388 -18.02 19.65 -10.44
C SER A 388 -16.88 18.64 -10.28
N LEU A 389 -15.78 19.06 -9.64
CA LEU A 389 -14.63 18.21 -9.28
C LEU A 389 -14.40 18.30 -7.77
N CYS A 390 -14.78 17.24 -7.06
CA CYS A 390 -14.50 17.10 -5.65
C CYS A 390 -13.05 16.66 -5.45
N PHE A 391 -12.31 17.29 -4.54
CA PHE A 391 -10.96 16.85 -4.21
C PHE A 391 -10.52 17.31 -2.80
N ALA A 392 -9.40 16.74 -2.31
CA ALA A 392 -8.67 17.20 -1.14
C ALA A 392 -7.18 17.33 -1.49
N THR A 393 -6.49 18.26 -0.82
CA THR A 393 -5.06 18.53 -1.10
C THR A 393 -4.11 17.47 -0.57
N TYR A 394 -4.55 16.63 0.36
CA TYR A 394 -3.70 15.65 1.05
C TYR A 394 -2.43 16.25 1.71
N GLY A 395 -2.43 17.57 1.95
CA GLY A 395 -1.24 18.28 2.44
C GLY A 395 -0.10 18.35 1.40
N SER A 396 -0.42 18.26 0.12
CA SER A 396 0.54 18.29 -0.99
C SER A 396 0.14 19.35 -2.03
N THR A 397 1.07 20.22 -2.41
CA THR A 397 0.90 21.19 -3.50
C THR A 397 0.66 20.49 -4.83
N THR A 398 1.33 19.36 -5.07
CA THR A 398 1.20 18.56 -6.30
C THR A 398 -0.25 18.22 -6.63
N PHE A 399 -1.08 17.85 -5.62
CA PHE A 399 -2.49 17.57 -5.85
C PHE A 399 -3.29 18.81 -6.20
N ALA A 400 -3.01 19.94 -5.55
CA ALA A 400 -3.67 21.21 -5.84
C ALA A 400 -3.33 21.71 -7.24
N ASP A 401 -2.05 21.69 -7.62
CA ASP A 401 -1.56 22.11 -8.93
C ASP A 401 -2.12 21.21 -10.05
N SER A 402 -2.13 19.89 -9.83
CA SER A 402 -2.75 18.95 -10.78
C SER A 402 -4.25 19.21 -10.94
N ALA A 403 -4.99 19.52 -9.86
CA ALA A 403 -6.41 19.85 -9.94
C ALA A 403 -6.66 21.10 -10.79
N GLN A 404 -5.85 22.15 -10.64
CA GLN A 404 -5.96 23.37 -11.46
C GLN A 404 -5.68 23.09 -12.94
N LEU A 405 -4.68 22.26 -13.25
CA LEU A 405 -4.42 21.86 -14.63
C LEU A 405 -5.56 21.03 -15.22
N ILE A 406 -6.13 20.11 -14.45
CA ILE A 406 -7.34 19.35 -14.86
C ILE A 406 -8.48 20.30 -15.20
N LEU A 407 -8.77 21.28 -14.35
CA LEU A 407 -9.83 22.28 -14.63
C LEU A 407 -9.58 23.03 -15.94
N LYS A 408 -8.32 23.44 -16.18
CA LYS A 408 -7.92 24.11 -17.41
C LYS A 408 -8.17 23.21 -18.64
N TYR A 409 -7.68 21.98 -18.62
CA TYR A 409 -7.83 21.06 -19.75
C TYR A 409 -9.29 20.71 -20.05
N LEU A 410 -10.11 20.54 -19.03
CA LEU A 410 -11.55 20.31 -19.18
C LEU A 410 -12.24 21.53 -19.80
N LYS A 411 -11.88 22.74 -19.38
CA LYS A 411 -12.39 23.99 -19.94
C LYS A 411 -12.03 24.14 -21.42
N ASP A 412 -10.82 23.74 -21.82
CA ASP A 412 -10.35 23.83 -23.21
C ASP A 412 -11.20 22.99 -24.18
N VAL A 413 -11.94 21.98 -23.68
CA VAL A 413 -12.87 21.18 -24.48
C VAL A 413 -14.35 21.51 -24.21
N GLY A 414 -14.65 22.56 -23.42
CA GLY A 414 -16.01 23.04 -23.15
C GLY A 414 -16.63 22.50 -21.85
N ILE A 415 -15.92 21.70 -21.05
CA ILE A 415 -16.43 21.23 -19.76
C ILE A 415 -16.07 22.27 -18.68
N THR A 416 -17.04 23.10 -18.31
CA THR A 416 -16.88 24.14 -17.28
C THR A 416 -17.00 23.52 -15.90
N THR A 417 -15.87 23.35 -15.20
CA THR A 417 -15.82 22.58 -13.96
C THR A 417 -15.64 23.48 -12.74
N ARG A 418 -16.57 23.40 -11.79
CA ARG A 418 -16.47 24.02 -10.45
C ARG A 418 -15.63 23.12 -9.53
N LEU A 419 -14.66 23.70 -8.84
CA LEU A 419 -13.88 23.01 -7.84
C LEU A 419 -14.65 22.90 -6.51
N ASP A 420 -14.79 21.69 -5.99
CA ASP A 420 -15.36 21.37 -4.68
C ASP A 420 -14.23 20.84 -3.77
N GLN A 421 -13.44 21.78 -3.21
CA GLN A 421 -12.36 21.42 -2.30
C GLN A 421 -12.93 21.13 -0.91
N ARG A 422 -12.61 19.95 -0.37
CA ARG A 422 -13.05 19.50 0.95
C ARG A 422 -11.87 19.30 1.90
N GLU A 423 -12.17 19.42 3.20
CA GLU A 423 -11.27 18.95 4.24
C GLU A 423 -11.08 17.43 4.09
N TYR A 424 -9.92 16.92 4.48
CA TYR A 424 -9.51 15.53 4.24
C TYR A 424 -10.53 14.51 4.80
N GLY A 425 -10.97 14.68 6.07
CA GLY A 425 -11.93 13.76 6.70
C GLY A 425 -13.28 13.75 5.99
N ALA A 426 -13.77 14.93 5.62
CA ALA A 426 -15.01 15.09 4.86
C ALA A 426 -14.91 14.49 3.46
N PHE A 427 -13.75 14.63 2.81
CA PHE A 427 -13.47 13.99 1.51
C PHE A 427 -13.51 12.46 1.61
N ILE A 428 -12.81 11.89 2.60
CA ILE A 428 -12.77 10.43 2.82
C ILE A 428 -14.16 9.86 3.13
N ALA A 429 -14.98 10.57 3.92
CA ALA A 429 -16.32 10.11 4.27
C ALA A 429 -17.35 10.25 3.14
N SER A 430 -17.02 10.96 2.08
CA SER A 430 -17.95 11.25 0.98
C SER A 430 -17.35 10.91 -0.40
N CYS A 431 -16.58 11.80 -0.99
CA CYS A 431 -16.12 11.67 -2.39
C CYS A 431 -15.26 10.43 -2.63
N TYR A 432 -14.43 10.05 -1.65
CA TYR A 432 -13.62 8.82 -1.70
C TYR A 432 -14.47 7.53 -1.67
N LEU A 433 -15.72 7.62 -1.26
CA LEU A 433 -16.71 6.53 -1.25
C LEU A 433 -17.80 6.73 -2.33
N GLY A 434 -17.51 7.45 -3.40
CA GLY A 434 -18.43 7.63 -4.53
C GLY A 434 -19.57 8.65 -4.30
N LYS A 435 -19.57 9.39 -3.20
CA LYS A 435 -20.62 10.37 -2.88
C LYS A 435 -20.22 11.77 -3.34
N PHE A 436 -20.24 11.99 -4.64
CA PHE A 436 -19.96 13.26 -5.29
C PHE A 436 -20.95 13.52 -6.44
N GLU A 437 -21.01 14.74 -6.92
CA GLU A 437 -21.99 15.18 -7.93
C GLU A 437 -21.61 14.72 -9.35
N SER A 438 -20.44 15.11 -9.86
CA SER A 438 -19.99 14.85 -11.24
C SER A 438 -18.73 14.01 -11.29
N MET A 439 -17.64 14.54 -10.71
CA MET A 439 -16.31 13.93 -10.72
C MET A 439 -15.64 14.07 -9.37
N THR A 440 -14.70 13.18 -9.08
CA THR A 440 -13.73 13.35 -7.99
C THR A 440 -12.32 13.05 -8.47
N TYR A 441 -11.33 13.76 -7.89
CA TYR A 441 -9.91 13.56 -8.16
C TYR A 441 -9.16 13.24 -6.88
N GLY A 442 -8.36 12.19 -6.92
CA GLY A 442 -7.53 11.81 -5.78
C GLY A 442 -6.73 10.54 -6.00
N PRO A 443 -5.90 10.17 -5.01
CA PRO A 443 -5.13 8.94 -5.05
C PRO A 443 -5.95 7.75 -4.58
N GLN A 444 -5.66 6.59 -5.16
CA GLN A 444 -6.07 5.31 -4.63
C GLN A 444 -5.03 4.84 -3.60
N THR A 445 -5.50 4.27 -2.49
CA THR A 445 -4.62 3.61 -1.53
C THR A 445 -3.81 2.53 -2.25
N PRO A 446 -2.48 2.57 -2.22
CA PRO A 446 -1.67 1.57 -2.87
C PRO A 446 -1.70 0.28 -2.07
N PHE A 447 -2.12 -0.76 -2.73
CA PHE A 447 -2.09 -2.12 -2.26
C PHE A 447 -0.93 -2.90 -2.91
N LEU A 448 -0.84 -4.17 -2.59
CA LEU A 448 0.29 -5.01 -3.00
C LEU A 448 -0.10 -6.09 -4.01
N ASP A 449 -1.38 -6.17 -4.37
CA ASP A 449 -1.91 -7.07 -5.39
C ASP A 449 -2.83 -6.32 -6.36
N PRO A 450 -2.81 -6.64 -7.67
CA PRO A 450 -3.67 -6.03 -8.67
C PRO A 450 -5.16 -6.08 -8.36
N ASP A 451 -5.65 -7.14 -7.71
CA ASP A 451 -7.06 -7.30 -7.35
C ASP A 451 -7.60 -6.12 -6.52
N ASN A 452 -6.76 -5.54 -5.67
CA ASN A 452 -7.17 -4.42 -4.83
C ASN A 452 -7.43 -3.11 -5.62
N PHE A 453 -6.77 -2.96 -6.78
CA PHE A 453 -7.03 -1.86 -7.71
C PHE A 453 -8.19 -2.15 -8.66
N LEU A 454 -8.49 -3.42 -8.86
CA LEU A 454 -9.49 -3.85 -9.83
C LEU A 454 -10.83 -4.14 -9.15
N PHE A 455 -10.89 -5.10 -8.23
CA PHE A 455 -12.16 -5.55 -7.66
C PHE A 455 -12.85 -4.47 -6.82
N GLY A 456 -12.14 -3.91 -5.84
CA GLY A 456 -12.74 -2.89 -4.96
C GLY A 456 -13.25 -1.66 -5.68
N MET A 457 -12.62 -1.28 -6.81
CA MET A 457 -12.96 -0.09 -7.58
C MET A 457 -14.01 -0.34 -8.67
N HIS A 458 -14.19 -1.58 -9.12
CA HIS A 458 -15.03 -1.84 -10.32
C HIS A 458 -16.15 -2.84 -10.07
N TYR A 459 -16.15 -3.58 -8.93
CA TYR A 459 -17.21 -4.54 -8.67
C TYR A 459 -18.47 -3.81 -8.16
N PRO A 460 -19.66 -4.11 -8.73
CA PRO A 460 -20.91 -3.44 -8.36
C PRO A 460 -21.22 -3.56 -6.88
N GLY A 461 -21.62 -2.45 -6.25
CA GLY A 461 -22.01 -2.40 -4.84
C GLY A 461 -20.85 -2.32 -3.84
N GLU A 462 -19.59 -2.36 -4.27
CA GLU A 462 -18.46 -2.14 -3.36
C GLU A 462 -18.31 -0.65 -3.01
N LEU A 463 -18.00 -0.38 -1.73
CA LEU A 463 -17.90 1.00 -1.23
C LEU A 463 -16.80 1.84 -1.93
N LYS A 464 -15.79 1.18 -2.47
CA LYS A 464 -14.69 1.83 -3.19
C LYS A 464 -14.94 1.95 -4.70
N ASN A 465 -16.06 1.45 -5.21
CA ASN A 465 -16.47 1.66 -6.59
C ASN A 465 -16.95 3.10 -6.79
N GLN A 466 -16.00 4.03 -6.74
CA GLN A 466 -16.25 5.48 -6.77
C GLN A 466 -17.00 5.92 -8.03
N SER A 467 -16.70 5.30 -9.16
CA SER A 467 -17.31 5.62 -10.45
C SER A 467 -18.66 4.92 -10.68
N HIS A 468 -19.15 4.14 -9.72
CA HIS A 468 -20.42 3.39 -9.85
C HIS A 468 -20.44 2.47 -11.08
N VAL A 469 -19.32 1.79 -11.33
CA VAL A 469 -19.20 0.85 -12.47
C VAL A 469 -20.17 -0.32 -12.26
N ASP A 470 -20.97 -0.58 -13.28
CA ASP A 470 -21.87 -1.74 -13.39
C ASP A 470 -21.79 -2.28 -14.82
N ASP A 471 -20.79 -3.13 -15.06
CA ASP A 471 -20.48 -3.74 -16.35
C ASP A 471 -20.37 -5.26 -16.17
N PRO A 472 -21.27 -6.05 -16.81
CA PRO A 472 -21.27 -7.51 -16.69
C PRO A 472 -19.95 -8.17 -17.09
N LEU A 473 -19.25 -7.66 -18.13
CA LEU A 473 -17.97 -8.21 -18.54
C LEU A 473 -16.88 -7.92 -17.51
N VAL A 474 -16.86 -6.70 -16.95
CA VAL A 474 -15.95 -6.35 -15.84
C VAL A 474 -16.19 -7.26 -14.64
N THR A 475 -17.46 -7.44 -14.28
CA THR A 475 -17.86 -8.32 -13.16
C THR A 475 -17.40 -9.76 -13.37
N ASP A 476 -17.61 -10.33 -14.57
CA ASP A 476 -17.16 -11.69 -14.91
C ASP A 476 -15.64 -11.82 -14.80
N LEU A 477 -14.89 -10.91 -15.42
CA LEU A 477 -13.41 -10.93 -15.40
C LEU A 477 -12.86 -10.78 -13.98
N LEU A 478 -13.46 -9.92 -13.14
CA LEU A 478 -13.09 -9.75 -11.74
C LEU A 478 -13.30 -11.03 -10.93
N VAL A 479 -14.39 -11.72 -11.12
CA VAL A 479 -14.67 -12.99 -10.42
C VAL A 479 -13.74 -14.10 -10.94
N ARG A 480 -13.57 -14.22 -12.25
CA ARG A 480 -12.71 -15.23 -12.87
C ARG A 480 -11.26 -15.15 -12.38
N GLN A 481 -10.66 -13.95 -12.39
CA GLN A 481 -9.26 -13.79 -11.94
C GLN A 481 -9.07 -14.20 -10.48
N ARG A 482 -10.05 -14.00 -9.61
CA ARG A 482 -9.98 -14.39 -8.20
C ARG A 482 -9.94 -15.90 -7.98
N ARG A 483 -10.59 -16.67 -8.85
CA ARG A 483 -10.66 -18.14 -8.75
C ARG A 483 -9.43 -18.86 -9.27
N LEU A 484 -8.49 -18.15 -9.90
CA LEU A 484 -7.31 -18.74 -10.53
C LEU A 484 -6.12 -18.78 -9.58
N PHE A 485 -5.60 -19.98 -9.33
CA PHE A 485 -4.32 -20.22 -8.64
C PHE A 485 -3.14 -20.18 -9.59
N ASP A 486 -3.35 -20.51 -10.88
CA ASP A 486 -2.33 -20.38 -11.91
C ASP A 486 -2.06 -18.90 -12.21
N VAL A 487 -0.86 -18.44 -11.85
CA VAL A 487 -0.44 -17.04 -11.97
C VAL A 487 -0.46 -16.55 -13.41
N ALA A 488 -0.09 -17.40 -14.38
CA ALA A 488 -0.05 -17.01 -15.79
C ALA A 488 -1.47 -16.80 -16.34
N ARG A 489 -2.37 -17.75 -16.09
CA ARG A 489 -3.78 -17.63 -16.49
C ARG A 489 -4.48 -16.44 -15.80
N ARG A 490 -4.19 -16.22 -14.51
CA ARG A 490 -4.73 -15.04 -13.82
C ARG A 490 -4.27 -13.76 -14.47
N ARG A 491 -2.99 -13.66 -14.81
CA ARG A 491 -2.42 -12.48 -15.47
C ARG A 491 -3.08 -12.22 -16.82
N GLU A 492 -3.36 -13.24 -17.60
CA GLU A 492 -4.09 -13.11 -18.88
C GLU A 492 -5.48 -12.47 -18.66
N VAL A 493 -6.25 -12.94 -17.68
CA VAL A 493 -7.57 -12.37 -17.35
C VAL A 493 -7.44 -10.92 -16.88
N ILE A 494 -6.44 -10.60 -16.06
CA ILE A 494 -6.18 -9.23 -15.62
C ILE A 494 -5.77 -8.33 -16.80
N HIS A 495 -5.02 -8.83 -17.76
CA HIS A 495 -4.67 -8.10 -18.98
C HIS A 495 -5.89 -7.86 -19.88
N GLU A 496 -6.77 -8.85 -20.02
CA GLU A 496 -8.05 -8.70 -20.73
C GLU A 496 -8.90 -7.59 -20.10
N LEU A 497 -9.03 -7.62 -18.78
CA LEU A 497 -9.75 -6.60 -17.99
C LEU A 497 -9.16 -5.20 -18.23
N GLN A 498 -7.84 -5.03 -18.13
CA GLN A 498 -7.19 -3.73 -18.35
C GLN A 498 -7.46 -3.18 -19.75
N ARG A 499 -7.45 -4.03 -20.79
CA ARG A 499 -7.80 -3.60 -22.16
C ARG A 499 -9.26 -3.14 -22.27
N HIS A 500 -10.17 -3.84 -21.58
CA HIS A 500 -11.57 -3.43 -21.55
C HIS A 500 -11.76 -2.09 -20.82
N LEU A 501 -11.18 -1.96 -19.61
CA LEU A 501 -11.23 -0.72 -18.83
C LEU A 501 -10.64 0.47 -19.60
N ALA A 502 -9.57 0.25 -20.38
CA ALA A 502 -8.96 1.27 -21.22
C ALA A 502 -9.90 1.77 -22.34
N ARG A 503 -10.78 0.93 -22.87
CA ARG A 503 -11.82 1.36 -23.83
C ARG A 503 -12.94 2.11 -23.14
N GLN A 504 -13.34 1.67 -21.94
CA GLN A 504 -14.51 2.20 -21.23
C GLN A 504 -14.26 3.51 -20.50
N GLN A 505 -13.01 3.76 -20.09
CA GLN A 505 -12.61 4.98 -19.36
C GLN A 505 -13.50 5.28 -18.15
N TYR A 506 -13.84 4.26 -17.34
CA TYR A 506 -14.61 4.45 -16.10
C TYR A 506 -13.88 5.34 -15.11
N TYR A 507 -12.56 5.23 -15.09
CA TYR A 507 -11.62 6.09 -14.39
C TYR A 507 -10.65 6.67 -15.41
N VAL A 508 -10.38 7.96 -15.33
CA VAL A 508 -9.32 8.59 -16.12
C VAL A 508 -8.05 8.55 -15.28
N GLN A 509 -7.19 7.56 -15.57
CA GLN A 509 -5.92 7.42 -14.89
C GLN A 509 -4.99 8.59 -15.18
N MET A 510 -4.38 9.08 -14.09
CA MET A 510 -3.43 10.17 -14.12
C MET A 510 -2.00 9.62 -14.04
N PRO A 511 -0.98 10.38 -14.45
CA PRO A 511 0.38 9.94 -14.27
C PRO A 511 0.74 9.85 -12.78
N SER A 512 1.58 8.89 -12.43
CA SER A 512 2.16 8.75 -11.10
C SER A 512 3.61 9.18 -11.11
N GLY A 513 4.04 9.87 -10.05
CA GLY A 513 5.45 10.21 -9.84
C GLY A 513 6.30 8.99 -9.48
N ILE A 514 7.61 9.23 -9.41
CA ILE A 514 8.55 8.26 -8.86
C ILE A 514 8.50 8.33 -7.33
N TYR A 515 8.47 7.17 -6.69
CA TYR A 515 8.60 7.07 -5.23
C TYR A 515 10.05 7.37 -4.84
N ILE A 516 10.22 8.26 -3.89
CA ILE A 516 11.52 8.67 -3.38
C ILE A 516 11.57 8.31 -1.91
N ALA A 517 12.42 7.35 -1.54
CA ALA A 517 12.67 6.99 -0.16
C ALA A 517 14.03 7.51 0.29
N VAL A 518 14.06 8.14 1.45
CA VAL A 518 15.29 8.69 2.05
C VAL A 518 15.31 8.36 3.53
N TRP A 519 16.40 7.76 4.02
CA TRP A 519 16.54 7.38 5.42
C TRP A 519 17.95 7.60 5.96
N ASP A 520 18.08 7.70 7.27
CA ASP A 520 19.38 7.80 7.92
C ASP A 520 20.14 6.47 7.81
N GLY A 521 21.36 6.50 7.31
CA GLY A 521 22.20 5.32 7.15
C GLY A 521 22.68 4.70 8.47
N ALA A 522 22.49 5.38 9.61
CA ALA A 522 22.65 4.80 10.93
C ALA A 522 21.56 3.75 11.22
N LEU A 523 20.41 3.81 10.55
CA LEU A 523 19.39 2.77 10.60
C LEU A 523 19.82 1.58 9.74
N LYS A 524 20.31 0.54 10.39
CA LYS A 524 20.80 -0.70 9.77
C LYS A 524 19.69 -1.73 9.62
N ASN A 525 19.89 -2.66 8.70
CA ASN A 525 18.93 -3.72 8.35
C ASN A 525 17.54 -3.19 7.97
N TYR A 526 17.51 -2.02 7.39
CA TYR A 526 16.32 -1.34 6.90
C TYR A 526 16.39 -1.19 5.38
N ALA A 527 15.27 -1.40 4.71
CA ALA A 527 15.07 -1.04 3.31
C ALA A 527 13.62 -0.62 3.07
N PRO A 528 13.38 0.41 2.26
CA PRO A 528 12.04 0.78 1.83
C PRO A 528 11.48 -0.24 0.84
N ASN A 529 10.16 -0.33 0.78
CA ASN A 529 9.44 -1.10 -0.23
C ASN A 529 8.12 -0.39 -0.59
N LEU A 530 7.38 -0.89 -1.55
CA LEU A 530 6.08 -0.34 -1.95
C LEU A 530 4.96 -0.62 -0.93
N GLY A 531 5.21 -1.44 0.10
CA GLY A 531 4.25 -1.72 1.16
C GLY A 531 4.20 -0.62 2.23
N TYR A 532 3.17 -0.68 3.07
CA TYR A 532 2.95 0.26 4.19
C TYR A 532 3.17 -0.37 5.55
N ASP A 533 3.79 -1.54 5.60
CA ASP A 533 4.15 -2.20 6.85
C ASP A 533 5.42 -1.59 7.45
N TYR A 534 5.30 -0.40 8.01
CA TYR A 534 6.42 0.28 8.65
C TYR A 534 6.90 -0.48 9.89
N GLY A 535 5.98 -1.04 10.68
CA GLY A 535 6.33 -1.90 11.80
C GLY A 535 7.11 -3.14 11.35
N GLY A 536 6.64 -3.83 10.31
CA GLY A 536 7.32 -4.99 9.74
C GLY A 536 8.71 -4.66 9.16
N ARG A 537 8.87 -3.48 8.54
CA ARG A 537 10.18 -3.02 8.04
C ARG A 537 11.17 -2.69 9.14
N LEU A 538 10.67 -2.19 10.27
CA LEU A 538 11.50 -1.73 11.39
C LEU A 538 11.76 -2.82 12.43
N VAL A 539 10.97 -3.88 12.48
CA VAL A 539 11.04 -4.89 13.55
C VAL A 539 12.44 -5.48 13.75
N ALA A 540 13.18 -5.70 12.67
CA ALA A 540 14.54 -6.21 12.68
C ALA A 540 15.61 -5.13 12.40
N ALA A 541 15.21 -3.87 12.26
CA ALA A 541 16.13 -2.75 12.10
C ALA A 541 16.74 -2.35 13.44
N TRP A 542 17.94 -1.75 13.41
CA TRP A 542 18.66 -1.29 14.61
C TRP A 542 19.46 -0.03 14.32
N LEU A 543 19.74 0.77 15.35
CA LEU A 543 20.48 2.02 15.23
C LEU A 543 21.97 1.82 15.54
N ASP A 544 22.82 2.20 14.60
CA ASP A 544 24.25 2.33 14.79
C ASP A 544 24.56 3.74 15.31
N ARG A 545 24.67 3.85 16.64
CA ARG A 545 24.90 5.14 17.31
C ARG A 545 26.23 5.79 16.88
N ASP A 546 27.26 4.97 16.68
CA ASP A 546 28.59 5.47 16.29
C ASP A 546 28.57 6.08 14.88
N ALA A 547 27.66 5.63 14.01
CA ALA A 547 27.47 6.19 12.69
C ALA A 547 26.61 7.47 12.69
N ARG A 548 25.84 7.70 13.76
CA ARG A 548 24.94 8.87 13.89
C ARG A 548 25.69 10.11 14.39
N GLU A 549 26.77 9.90 15.11
CA GLU A 549 27.62 10.96 15.65
C GLU A 549 28.72 11.43 14.69
N ARG A 550 28.87 10.78 13.55
CA ARG A 550 29.77 11.10 12.44
C ARG A 550 29.06 11.82 11.29
#